data_9641bef234e7d10f1f051169160ec5f2
#
_entry.id   9641bef234e7d10f1f051169160ec5f2
#
_cell.length_a   1.000
_cell.length_b   1.000
_cell.length_c   1.000
_cell.angle_alpha   90.00
_cell.angle_beta   90.00
_cell.angle_gamma   90.00
#
_symmetry.space_group_name_H-M   'P 1'
#
loop_
_entity.id
_entity.type
_entity.pdbx_description
1 polymer ?
#
loop_
_entity_poly.entity_id
_entity_poly.type
_entity_poly.pdbx_seq_one_letter_code
_entity_poly.pdbx_strand_id
1 'polypeptide(L)'
;MKPGHSAVPLRIVSDDEADSTLRAADQAPPRIVFLYSEPSPYIVACWRELKKRYDAELMIFHWDTNAAAPFILDINPIGTAVSRKGLSRREVLDRVLAFNPDGLFISGWADRDYLRVAASCKKLGIPVILGLDTQWTGSLKQRFGCATARFWLHPAVNVIWTPGERQAQLANHLGYQGKNCWYGVYCCDWRSFSIPDDAEPEREDSFLFVGRYATEKGISDLVEAYSIYRTKAQDPWPLYCAGLGPLSNLLGEVAGIHDLGFVQSHALPTVMRTYGGVFILPSRVEPWGVVLQEAAAAECPLICSSACGAGVHLLQDGLNGLRFQQANAAELADCMLRLSSTSPERRAQMGKASALLALQYTPERWAQTIVEGVAQRRRPE
;
A
#
# COMPACT_ATOMS: atom_id res chain seq x y z
N MET A 1 36.21 28.20 -16.89
CA MET A 1 36.14 27.34 -15.71
C MET A 1 34.69 26.87 -15.58
N LYS A 2 34.39 25.59 -15.87
CA LYS A 2 33.10 24.96 -15.67
C LYS A 2 33.16 24.18 -14.36
N PRO A 3 32.19 24.28 -13.44
CA PRO A 3 32.14 23.39 -12.28
C PRO A 3 31.62 22.02 -12.70
N GLY A 4 32.44 21.01 -12.47
CA GLY A 4 32.04 19.61 -12.67
C GLY A 4 31.04 19.17 -11.59
N HIS A 5 29.85 18.80 -11.99
CA HIS A 5 28.96 18.03 -11.14
C HIS A 5 29.43 16.57 -11.15
N SER A 6 30.09 16.15 -10.07
CA SER A 6 30.31 14.73 -9.81
C SER A 6 28.97 14.14 -9.33
N ALA A 7 28.36 13.31 -10.15
CA ALA A 7 27.26 12.46 -9.72
C ALA A 7 27.80 11.51 -8.64
N VAL A 8 27.29 11.61 -7.42
CA VAL A 8 27.51 10.60 -6.38
C VAL A 8 26.77 9.33 -6.82
N PRO A 9 27.46 8.19 -7.03
CA PRO A 9 26.79 6.96 -7.38
C PRO A 9 25.91 6.53 -6.19
N LEU A 10 24.63 6.27 -6.46
CA LEU A 10 23.72 5.58 -5.53
C LEU A 10 24.35 4.19 -5.27
N ARG A 11 25.00 4.04 -4.13
CA ARG A 11 25.48 2.76 -3.66
C ARG A 11 24.26 1.96 -3.21
N ILE A 12 23.89 0.95 -3.97
CA ILE A 12 23.00 -0.10 -3.50
C ILE A 12 23.79 -0.86 -2.43
N VAL A 13 23.48 -0.60 -1.16
CA VAL A 13 24.07 -1.33 -0.04
C VAL A 13 23.46 -2.73 -0.12
N SER A 14 24.30 -3.76 -0.26
CA SER A 14 23.87 -5.17 -0.22
C SER A 14 23.22 -5.45 1.15
N ASP A 15 22.15 -6.23 1.13
CA ASP A 15 21.36 -6.58 2.34
C ASP A 15 22.21 -7.14 3.50
N ASP A 16 23.34 -7.77 3.22
CA ASP A 16 24.25 -8.36 4.21
C ASP A 16 25.06 -7.31 5.01
N GLU A 17 25.36 -6.14 4.44
CA GLU A 17 26.07 -5.06 5.16
C GLU A 17 25.13 -4.23 6.04
N ALA A 18 23.84 -4.14 5.70
CA ALA A 18 22.84 -3.45 6.52
C ALA A 18 22.38 -4.27 7.73
N ASP A 19 22.49 -5.60 7.67
CA ASP A 19 21.98 -6.50 8.70
C ASP A 19 22.92 -6.60 9.94
N SER A 20 24.21 -6.27 9.79
CA SER A 20 25.21 -6.38 10.88
C SER A 20 25.26 -5.18 11.82
N THR A 21 24.67 -4.03 11.49
CA THR A 21 24.83 -2.77 12.24
C THR A 21 23.64 -2.39 13.13
N LEU A 22 22.52 -3.11 13.10
CA LEU A 22 21.27 -2.68 13.78
C LEU A 22 20.85 -3.49 15.00
N ARG A 23 21.57 -4.54 15.39
CA ARG A 23 21.42 -5.13 16.72
C ARG A 23 22.42 -4.49 17.67
N ALA A 24 22.01 -3.45 18.39
CA ALA A 24 22.55 -3.22 19.71
C ALA A 24 22.15 -4.44 20.55
N ALA A 25 23.10 -5.35 20.81
CA ALA A 25 22.89 -6.68 21.41
C ALA A 25 22.27 -6.66 22.83
N ASP A 26 21.89 -5.48 23.35
CA ASP A 26 21.42 -5.24 24.72
C ASP A 26 20.00 -4.65 24.82
N GLN A 27 19.23 -4.51 23.72
CA GLN A 27 17.87 -3.97 23.83
C GLN A 27 16.84 -5.11 23.84
N ALA A 28 15.92 -5.07 24.82
CA ALA A 28 14.78 -5.98 24.87
C ALA A 28 13.94 -5.87 23.59
N PRO A 29 13.31 -6.97 23.12
CA PRO A 29 12.44 -6.95 21.96
C PRO A 29 11.36 -5.87 22.07
N PRO A 30 11.10 -5.07 21.02
CA PRO A 30 10.07 -4.05 21.06
C PRO A 30 8.68 -4.71 21.18
N ARG A 31 7.84 -4.15 22.03
CA ARG A 31 6.48 -4.60 22.30
C ARG A 31 5.49 -3.63 21.66
N ILE A 32 4.78 -4.04 20.62
CA ILE A 32 3.92 -3.13 19.86
C ILE A 32 2.50 -3.70 19.78
N VAL A 33 1.53 -2.83 20.12
CA VAL A 33 0.12 -3.16 19.96
C VAL A 33 -0.41 -2.52 18.67
N PHE A 34 -1.12 -3.31 17.90
CA PHE A 34 -1.85 -2.87 16.71
C PHE A 34 -3.35 -2.94 16.97
N LEU A 35 -4.03 -1.79 16.95
CA LEU A 35 -5.49 -1.71 16.89
C LEU A 35 -5.87 -1.54 15.42
N TYR A 36 -6.05 -2.66 14.73
CA TYR A 36 -6.22 -2.69 13.29
C TYR A 36 -7.68 -2.99 12.90
N SER A 37 -8.19 -2.33 11.85
CA SER A 37 -9.58 -2.56 11.41
C SER A 37 -9.65 -3.84 10.59
N GLU A 38 -9.09 -3.84 9.39
CA GLU A 38 -9.14 -4.95 8.45
C GLU A 38 -7.72 -5.31 8.01
N PRO A 39 -7.10 -6.32 8.63
CA PRO A 39 -5.81 -6.81 8.17
C PRO A 39 -5.87 -7.28 6.72
N SER A 40 -4.79 -7.08 6.00
CA SER A 40 -4.63 -7.44 4.60
C SER A 40 -3.24 -8.06 4.40
N PRO A 41 -3.00 -8.78 3.30
CA PRO A 41 -1.72 -9.48 3.08
C PRO A 41 -0.50 -8.59 3.24
N TYR A 42 -0.57 -7.35 2.75
CA TYR A 42 0.54 -6.41 2.81
C TYR A 42 0.93 -6.00 4.24
N ILE A 43 -0.04 -5.79 5.16
CA ILE A 43 0.31 -5.46 6.55
C ILE A 43 0.82 -6.68 7.31
N VAL A 44 0.34 -7.88 6.98
CA VAL A 44 0.86 -9.13 7.54
C VAL A 44 2.34 -9.32 7.15
N ALA A 45 2.73 -8.96 5.93
CA ALA A 45 4.13 -8.96 5.50
C ALA A 45 4.98 -7.99 6.36
N CYS A 46 4.47 -6.79 6.66
CA CYS A 46 5.13 -5.84 7.54
C CYS A 46 5.31 -6.38 8.97
N TRP A 47 4.27 -6.99 9.54
CA TRP A 47 4.34 -7.60 10.88
C TRP A 47 5.32 -8.78 10.92
N ARG A 48 5.34 -9.59 9.85
CA ARG A 48 6.31 -10.70 9.73
C ARG A 48 7.75 -10.19 9.70
N GLU A 49 8.01 -9.13 8.94
CA GLU A 49 9.33 -8.51 8.88
C GLU A 49 9.73 -7.86 10.20
N LEU A 50 8.79 -7.23 10.91
CA LEU A 50 9.00 -6.66 12.24
C LEU A 50 9.39 -7.75 13.24
N LYS A 51 8.68 -8.90 13.24
CA LYS A 51 9.02 -10.06 14.07
C LYS A 51 10.38 -10.63 13.69
N LYS A 52 10.65 -10.80 12.40
CA LYS A 52 11.89 -11.40 11.89
C LYS A 52 13.14 -10.58 12.25
N ARG A 53 13.09 -9.24 12.03
CA ARG A 53 14.27 -8.36 12.20
C ARG A 53 14.53 -7.96 13.64
N TYR A 54 13.48 -7.73 14.40
CA TYR A 54 13.57 -7.13 15.72
C TYR A 54 13.13 -8.07 16.84
N ASP A 55 12.73 -9.30 16.51
CA ASP A 55 12.09 -10.26 17.44
C ASP A 55 10.91 -9.65 18.21
N ALA A 56 10.24 -8.68 17.60
CA ALA A 56 9.20 -7.89 18.23
C ALA A 56 8.07 -8.77 18.79
N GLU A 57 7.58 -8.41 19.97
CA GLU A 57 6.36 -8.98 20.53
C GLU A 57 5.17 -8.16 20.04
N LEU A 58 4.20 -8.81 19.38
CA LEU A 58 3.05 -8.14 18.79
C LEU A 58 1.75 -8.61 19.41
N MET A 59 0.87 -7.65 19.73
CA MET A 59 -0.53 -7.92 20.05
C MET A 59 -1.39 -7.19 19.01
N ILE A 60 -2.23 -7.94 18.28
CA ILE A 60 -2.94 -7.44 17.12
C ILE A 60 -4.45 -7.60 17.34
N PHE A 61 -5.15 -6.52 17.64
CA PHE A 61 -6.60 -6.48 17.62
C PHE A 61 -7.08 -6.24 16.20
N HIS A 62 -8.07 -7.02 15.76
CA HIS A 62 -8.63 -6.88 14.41
C HIS A 62 -10.12 -7.16 14.37
N TRP A 63 -10.84 -6.51 13.46
CA TRP A 63 -12.19 -6.86 13.08
C TRP A 63 -12.19 -8.07 12.14
N ASP A 64 -13.37 -8.63 11.88
CA ASP A 64 -13.53 -9.75 10.94
C ASP A 64 -13.06 -9.33 9.53
N THR A 65 -12.64 -10.31 8.72
CA THR A 65 -12.23 -10.10 7.34
C THR A 65 -13.39 -9.57 6.49
N ASN A 66 -13.07 -8.71 5.53
CA ASN A 66 -14.03 -8.14 4.60
C ASN A 66 -14.52 -9.21 3.61
N ALA A 67 -15.84 -9.41 3.53
CA ALA A 67 -16.44 -10.35 2.59
C ALA A 67 -16.17 -10.01 1.10
N ALA A 68 -15.90 -8.73 0.80
CA ALA A 68 -15.55 -8.27 -0.55
C ALA A 68 -14.08 -8.53 -0.94
N ALA A 69 -13.24 -8.94 0.03
CA ALA A 69 -11.85 -9.34 -0.17
C ALA A 69 -11.49 -10.44 0.84
N PRO A 70 -11.95 -11.69 0.62
CA PRO A 70 -11.89 -12.79 1.59
C PRO A 70 -10.50 -13.42 1.64
N PHE A 71 -9.49 -12.63 2.01
CA PHE A 71 -8.14 -13.15 2.17
C PHE A 71 -8.03 -14.09 3.37
N ILE A 72 -7.31 -15.18 3.18
CA ILE A 72 -6.92 -16.09 4.26
C ILE A 72 -5.60 -15.56 4.83
N LEU A 73 -5.63 -15.09 6.08
CA LEU A 73 -4.48 -14.49 6.75
C LEU A 73 -4.07 -15.36 7.94
N ASP A 74 -2.79 -15.74 7.98
CA ASP A 74 -2.19 -16.42 9.14
C ASP A 74 -1.39 -15.42 9.97
N ILE A 75 -2.01 -14.93 11.04
CA ILE A 75 -1.43 -13.94 11.95
C ILE A 75 -0.83 -14.61 13.20
N ASN A 76 -1.33 -15.79 13.61
CA ASN A 76 -0.94 -16.45 14.87
C ASN A 76 0.56 -16.71 15.02
N PRO A 77 1.33 -17.10 13.98
CA PRO A 77 2.77 -17.28 14.10
C PRO A 77 3.55 -15.97 14.30
N ILE A 78 2.91 -14.82 14.03
CA ILE A 78 3.56 -13.51 14.02
C ILE A 78 3.39 -12.82 15.38
N GLY A 79 2.23 -12.98 16.02
CA GLY A 79 1.91 -12.33 17.28
C GLY A 79 0.57 -12.82 17.86
N THR A 80 0.18 -12.27 19.00
CA THR A 80 -1.10 -12.58 19.63
C THR A 80 -2.24 -11.89 18.88
N ALA A 81 -3.00 -12.63 18.09
CA ALA A 81 -4.19 -12.13 17.41
C ALA A 81 -5.39 -12.09 18.36
N VAL A 82 -6.12 -11.00 18.40
CA VAL A 82 -7.28 -10.77 19.27
C VAL A 82 -8.44 -10.24 18.41
N SER A 83 -9.53 -11.02 18.32
CA SER A 83 -10.75 -10.51 17.69
C SER A 83 -11.30 -9.32 18.47
N ARG A 84 -11.58 -8.22 17.76
CA ARG A 84 -12.21 -7.03 18.34
C ARG A 84 -13.69 -7.26 18.66
N LYS A 85 -14.31 -8.22 17.99
CA LYS A 85 -15.74 -8.52 18.11
C LYS A 85 -16.12 -8.92 19.54
N GLY A 86 -17.14 -8.26 20.06
CA GLY A 86 -17.65 -8.53 21.41
C GLY A 86 -16.85 -7.93 22.56
N LEU A 87 -15.69 -7.32 22.31
CA LEU A 87 -14.90 -6.65 23.35
C LEU A 87 -15.42 -5.24 23.60
N SER A 88 -15.61 -4.89 24.86
CA SER A 88 -15.82 -3.50 25.28
C SER A 88 -14.51 -2.70 25.17
N ARG A 89 -14.63 -1.37 25.11
CA ARG A 89 -13.47 -0.46 25.16
C ARG A 89 -12.56 -0.74 26.37
N ARG A 90 -13.16 -1.03 27.54
CA ARG A 90 -12.41 -1.28 28.77
C ARG A 90 -11.58 -2.56 28.65
N GLU A 91 -12.16 -3.64 28.15
CA GLU A 91 -11.44 -4.88 27.95
C GLU A 91 -10.27 -4.74 26.96
N VAL A 92 -10.46 -3.96 25.87
CA VAL A 92 -9.36 -3.64 24.96
C VAL A 92 -8.26 -2.89 25.69
N LEU A 93 -8.59 -1.83 26.46
CA LEU A 93 -7.61 -1.05 27.20
C LEU A 93 -6.88 -1.91 28.25
N ASP A 94 -7.60 -2.71 29.01
CA ASP A 94 -7.02 -3.57 30.07
C ASP A 94 -6.03 -4.57 29.46
N ARG A 95 -6.33 -5.18 28.32
CA ARG A 95 -5.41 -6.08 27.59
C ARG A 95 -4.19 -5.33 27.04
N VAL A 96 -4.38 -4.14 26.47
CA VAL A 96 -3.27 -3.30 25.99
C VAL A 96 -2.32 -2.96 27.16
N LEU A 97 -2.85 -2.53 28.30
CA LEU A 97 -2.01 -2.19 29.45
C LEU A 97 -1.34 -3.40 30.08
N ALA A 98 -2.02 -4.56 30.16
CA ALA A 98 -1.44 -5.81 30.63
C ALA A 98 -0.30 -6.29 29.72
N PHE A 99 -0.39 -6.01 28.42
CA PHE A 99 0.70 -6.29 27.46
C PHE A 99 1.91 -5.37 27.68
N ASN A 100 1.76 -4.21 28.33
CA ASN A 100 2.82 -3.23 28.59
C ASN A 100 3.60 -2.84 27.32
N PRO A 101 2.96 -2.21 26.32
CA PRO A 101 3.59 -1.95 25.04
C PRO A 101 4.56 -0.77 25.06
N ASP A 102 5.55 -0.82 24.20
CA ASP A 102 6.46 0.29 23.89
C ASP A 102 5.80 1.34 22.99
N GLY A 103 4.84 0.92 22.18
CA GLY A 103 4.09 1.79 21.26
C GLY A 103 2.77 1.19 20.86
N LEU A 104 1.83 2.06 20.46
CA LEU A 104 0.51 1.71 19.98
C LEU A 104 0.31 2.24 18.57
N PHE A 105 -0.07 1.36 17.62
CA PHE A 105 -0.51 1.74 16.29
C PHE A 105 -2.03 1.60 16.18
N ILE A 106 -2.71 2.60 15.61
CA ILE A 106 -4.13 2.52 15.23
C ILE A 106 -4.28 2.72 13.72
N SER A 107 -5.09 1.90 13.05
CA SER A 107 -5.24 1.91 11.58
C SER A 107 -6.13 3.04 11.04
N GLY A 108 -6.52 3.98 11.89
CA GLY A 108 -7.38 5.11 11.55
C GLY A 108 -8.24 5.54 12.76
N TRP A 109 -9.15 6.44 12.51
CA TRP A 109 -10.05 6.98 13.54
C TRP A 109 -11.53 6.57 13.39
N ALA A 110 -11.83 5.65 12.47
CA ALA A 110 -13.21 5.18 12.24
C ALA A 110 -13.76 4.45 13.46
N ASP A 111 -12.95 3.62 14.13
CA ASP A 111 -13.31 3.03 15.42
C ASP A 111 -13.06 4.04 16.55
N ARG A 112 -14.16 4.60 17.08
CA ARG A 112 -14.09 5.57 18.16
C ARG A 112 -13.54 5.01 19.47
N ASP A 113 -13.70 3.70 19.70
CA ASP A 113 -13.17 3.06 20.90
C ASP A 113 -11.65 2.91 20.80
N TYR A 114 -11.13 2.56 19.62
CA TYR A 114 -9.69 2.55 19.36
C TYR A 114 -9.08 3.94 19.62
N LEU A 115 -9.73 5.00 19.14
CA LEU A 115 -9.25 6.37 19.39
C LEU A 115 -9.26 6.73 20.88
N ARG A 116 -10.27 6.27 21.64
CA ARG A 116 -10.35 6.52 23.10
C ARG A 116 -9.32 5.69 23.88
N VAL A 117 -9.05 4.45 23.48
CA VAL A 117 -7.97 3.62 24.03
C VAL A 117 -6.62 4.30 23.75
N ALA A 118 -6.40 4.77 22.53
CA ALA A 118 -5.22 5.54 22.14
C ALA A 118 -5.01 6.79 23.03
N ALA A 119 -6.08 7.54 23.31
CA ALA A 119 -5.99 8.70 24.21
C ALA A 119 -5.60 8.32 25.65
N SER A 120 -6.06 7.17 26.12
CA SER A 120 -5.67 6.66 27.46
C SER A 120 -4.20 6.23 27.47
N CYS A 121 -3.75 5.52 26.43
CA CYS A 121 -2.35 5.09 26.28
C CYS A 121 -1.41 6.31 26.21
N LYS A 122 -1.75 7.31 25.39
CA LYS A 122 -0.95 8.54 25.29
C LYS A 122 -0.80 9.27 26.62
N LYS A 123 -1.88 9.35 27.42
CA LYS A 123 -1.82 9.94 28.78
C LYS A 123 -0.89 9.21 29.72
N LEU A 124 -0.69 7.92 29.50
CA LEU A 124 0.25 7.07 30.25
C LEU A 124 1.69 7.07 29.68
N GLY A 125 1.96 7.93 28.69
CA GLY A 125 3.28 8.06 28.09
C GLY A 125 3.60 7.04 27.00
N ILE A 126 2.62 6.21 26.59
CA ILE A 126 2.79 5.26 25.48
C ILE A 126 2.65 6.02 24.16
N PRO A 127 3.68 6.03 23.30
CA PRO A 127 3.60 6.67 21.97
C PRO A 127 2.49 6.06 21.11
N VAL A 128 1.67 6.93 20.50
CA VAL A 128 0.57 6.50 19.63
C VAL A 128 0.81 6.99 18.21
N ILE A 129 0.81 6.03 17.26
CA ILE A 129 0.93 6.23 15.83
C ILE A 129 -0.42 5.95 15.18
N LEU A 130 -0.88 6.84 14.31
CA LEU A 130 -2.10 6.66 13.54
C LEU A 130 -1.78 6.51 12.06
N GLY A 131 -2.20 5.40 11.44
CA GLY A 131 -2.19 5.22 9.98
C GLY A 131 -3.30 6.06 9.34
N LEU A 132 -2.94 6.87 8.33
CA LEU A 132 -3.88 7.75 7.63
C LEU A 132 -3.78 7.56 6.13
N ASP A 133 -4.82 6.96 5.52
CA ASP A 133 -4.93 6.76 4.07
C ASP A 133 -5.86 7.76 3.37
N THR A 134 -6.60 8.55 4.11
CA THR A 134 -7.54 9.54 3.58
C THR A 134 -6.79 10.72 2.94
N GLN A 135 -7.13 11.05 1.70
CA GLN A 135 -6.58 12.20 0.99
C GLN A 135 -7.26 13.51 1.41
N TRP A 136 -6.54 14.62 1.27
CA TRP A 136 -7.12 15.94 1.40
C TRP A 136 -7.99 16.28 0.18
N THR A 137 -9.27 16.56 0.41
CA THR A 137 -10.23 16.98 -0.63
C THR A 137 -10.71 18.41 -0.45
N GLY A 138 -10.34 19.07 0.66
CA GLY A 138 -10.79 20.41 1.00
C GLY A 138 -12.29 20.53 1.33
N SER A 139 -12.99 19.41 1.54
CA SER A 139 -14.41 19.40 1.87
C SER A 139 -14.68 20.10 3.19
N LEU A 140 -15.89 20.67 3.35
CA LEU A 140 -16.29 21.35 4.59
C LEU A 140 -16.13 20.44 5.81
N LYS A 141 -16.44 19.15 5.67
CA LYS A 141 -16.26 18.15 6.74
C LYS A 141 -14.78 18.04 7.13
N GLN A 142 -13.85 17.97 6.17
CA GLN A 142 -12.43 17.91 6.48
C GLN A 142 -11.93 19.22 7.09
N ARG A 143 -12.32 20.38 6.54
CA ARG A 143 -11.96 21.68 7.11
C ARG A 143 -12.40 21.83 8.56
N PHE A 144 -13.65 21.46 8.88
CA PHE A 144 -14.15 21.46 10.26
C PHE A 144 -13.39 20.46 11.14
N GLY A 145 -13.15 19.24 10.66
CA GLY A 145 -12.35 18.23 11.36
C GLY A 145 -10.95 18.72 11.70
N CYS A 146 -10.27 19.38 10.74
CA CYS A 146 -8.95 19.97 10.95
C CYS A 146 -8.98 21.12 11.97
N ALA A 147 -9.94 22.04 11.87
CA ALA A 147 -10.07 23.16 12.82
C ALA A 147 -10.29 22.69 14.27
N THR A 148 -10.92 21.53 14.44
CA THR A 148 -11.23 20.96 15.75
C THR A 148 -10.27 19.85 16.20
N ALA A 149 -9.26 19.50 15.41
CA ALA A 149 -8.34 18.38 15.65
C ALA A 149 -7.68 18.41 17.04
N ARG A 150 -7.39 19.60 17.56
CA ARG A 150 -6.83 19.81 18.91
C ARG A 150 -7.68 19.21 20.04
N PHE A 151 -8.98 19.03 19.83
CA PHE A 151 -9.89 18.53 20.85
C PHE A 151 -10.17 17.02 20.76
N TRP A 152 -10.08 16.42 19.57
CA TRP A 152 -10.45 15.03 19.39
C TRP A 152 -9.27 14.13 18.94
N LEU A 153 -8.30 14.67 18.19
CA LEU A 153 -7.19 13.89 17.64
C LEU A 153 -5.88 14.07 18.42
N HIS A 154 -5.51 15.33 18.70
CA HIS A 154 -4.25 15.60 19.41
C HIS A 154 -4.19 14.96 20.81
N PRO A 155 -5.28 14.81 21.59
CA PRO A 155 -5.22 14.09 22.86
C PRO A 155 -4.92 12.60 22.72
N ALA A 156 -5.11 12.01 21.52
CA ALA A 156 -5.00 10.57 21.28
C ALA A 156 -3.76 10.17 20.50
N VAL A 157 -3.21 11.04 19.65
CA VAL A 157 -2.21 10.67 18.64
C VAL A 157 -0.94 11.52 18.79
N ASN A 158 0.23 10.89 18.68
CA ASN A 158 1.52 11.58 18.65
C ASN A 158 2.00 11.80 17.20
N VAL A 159 1.76 10.83 16.34
CA VAL A 159 2.26 10.78 14.96
C VAL A 159 1.16 10.33 14.03
N ILE A 160 1.08 10.96 12.87
CA ILE A 160 0.33 10.43 11.73
C ILE A 160 1.34 9.80 10.76
N TRP A 161 1.07 8.55 10.36
CA TRP A 161 1.85 7.81 9.37
C TRP A 161 1.03 7.66 8.09
N THR A 162 1.48 8.29 7.02
CA THR A 162 0.76 8.37 5.73
C THR A 162 1.41 7.47 4.69
N PRO A 163 0.67 6.98 3.68
CA PRO A 163 1.28 6.29 2.56
C PRO A 163 2.14 7.22 1.68
N GLY A 164 1.68 8.45 1.44
CA GLY A 164 2.38 9.40 0.56
C GLY A 164 1.89 10.83 0.67
N GLU A 165 2.26 11.66 -0.31
CA GLU A 165 2.09 13.12 -0.30
C GLU A 165 0.64 13.58 -0.18
N ARG A 166 -0.29 12.93 -0.89
CA ARG A 166 -1.70 13.35 -0.88
C ARG A 166 -2.34 13.22 0.50
N GLN A 167 -1.95 12.20 1.26
CA GLN A 167 -2.41 11.98 2.62
C GLN A 167 -1.67 12.87 3.63
N ALA A 168 -0.39 13.14 3.36
CA ALA A 168 0.40 14.05 4.18
C ALA A 168 -0.17 15.49 4.15
N GLN A 169 -0.79 15.92 3.05
CA GLN A 169 -1.51 17.18 3.02
C GLN A 169 -2.61 17.25 4.08
N LEU A 170 -3.42 16.19 4.23
CA LEU A 170 -4.42 16.12 5.28
C LEU A 170 -3.79 16.09 6.67
N ALA A 171 -2.72 15.30 6.87
CA ALA A 171 -1.98 15.28 8.13
C ALA A 171 -1.45 16.68 8.51
N ASN A 172 -0.93 17.43 7.54
CA ASN A 172 -0.47 18.81 7.75
C ASN A 172 -1.61 19.74 8.17
N HIS A 173 -2.79 19.65 7.53
CA HIS A 173 -3.98 20.40 7.94
C HIS A 173 -4.51 20.01 9.33
N LEU A 174 -4.29 18.77 9.75
CA LEU A 174 -4.59 18.30 11.11
C LEU A 174 -3.53 18.73 12.14
N GLY A 175 -2.46 19.42 11.75
CA GLY A 175 -1.41 19.92 12.63
C GLY A 175 -0.24 18.95 12.85
N TYR A 176 -0.11 17.91 12.03
CA TYR A 176 1.00 16.94 12.10
C TYR A 176 1.98 17.20 10.96
N GLN A 177 3.19 17.68 11.32
CA GLN A 177 4.24 18.06 10.38
C GLN A 177 5.62 17.61 10.89
N GLY A 178 6.62 17.59 10.01
CA GLY A 178 7.99 17.23 10.35
C GLY A 178 8.09 15.88 11.06
N LYS A 179 8.70 15.82 12.22
CA LYS A 179 8.89 14.58 13.01
C LYS A 179 7.58 13.89 13.42
N ASN A 180 6.43 14.55 13.29
CA ASN A 180 5.13 14.02 13.66
C ASN A 180 4.28 13.57 12.44
N CYS A 181 4.83 13.64 11.22
CA CYS A 181 4.21 13.11 10.00
C CYS A 181 5.20 12.17 9.31
N TRP A 182 4.91 10.86 9.33
CA TRP A 182 5.74 9.86 8.68
C TRP A 182 5.14 9.44 7.35
N TYR A 183 5.98 8.84 6.50
CA TYR A 183 5.62 8.37 5.16
C TYR A 183 5.83 6.85 5.05
N GLY A 184 5.09 6.21 4.14
CA GLY A 184 5.29 4.80 3.80
C GLY A 184 4.57 3.82 4.71
N VAL A 185 3.37 4.18 5.22
CA VAL A 185 2.56 3.25 6.06
C VAL A 185 2.07 2.02 5.30
N TYR A 186 2.03 2.09 3.97
CA TYR A 186 1.66 0.97 3.11
C TYR A 186 2.84 0.53 2.24
N CYS A 187 3.06 -0.78 2.20
CA CYS A 187 4.03 -1.41 1.31
C CYS A 187 3.56 -2.83 0.98
N CYS A 188 3.89 -3.35 -0.19
CA CYS A 188 3.62 -4.74 -0.54
C CYS A 188 4.72 -5.68 -0.03
N ASP A 189 4.46 -6.98 -0.03
CA ASP A 189 5.50 -8.01 0.13
C ASP A 189 6.31 -8.13 -1.17
N TRP A 190 7.13 -7.12 -1.45
CA TRP A 190 7.82 -6.97 -2.73
C TRP A 190 8.65 -8.19 -3.11
N ARG A 191 9.23 -8.92 -2.13
CA ARG A 191 10.04 -10.12 -2.38
C ARG A 191 9.22 -11.25 -3.02
N SER A 192 7.96 -11.39 -2.62
CA SER A 192 7.05 -12.38 -3.23
C SER A 192 6.72 -12.04 -4.68
N PHE A 193 6.71 -10.76 -5.03
CA PHE A 193 6.42 -10.29 -6.38
C PHE A 193 7.65 -10.16 -7.27
N SER A 194 8.84 -9.92 -6.71
CA SER A 194 10.07 -9.73 -7.47
C SER A 194 10.39 -10.92 -8.36
N ILE A 195 11.02 -10.63 -9.48
CA ILE A 195 11.54 -11.62 -10.40
C ILE A 195 12.99 -11.86 -10.03
N PRO A 196 13.44 -13.13 -9.85
CA PRO A 196 14.85 -13.43 -9.64
C PRO A 196 15.71 -12.89 -10.79
N ASP A 197 16.91 -12.41 -10.47
CA ASP A 197 17.82 -11.78 -11.44
C ASP A 197 18.23 -12.70 -12.62
N ASP A 198 18.17 -14.01 -12.40
CA ASP A 198 18.49 -15.06 -13.38
C ASP A 198 17.27 -15.58 -14.16
N ALA A 199 16.08 -15.05 -13.89
CA ALA A 199 14.82 -15.42 -14.53
C ALA A 199 14.34 -14.32 -15.48
N GLU A 200 14.00 -14.71 -16.72
CA GLU A 200 13.18 -13.85 -17.58
C GLU A 200 11.72 -14.24 -17.40
N PRO A 201 10.82 -13.26 -17.15
CA PRO A 201 9.41 -13.57 -17.03
C PRO A 201 8.85 -14.03 -18.37
N GLU A 202 8.34 -15.24 -18.44
CA GLU A 202 7.48 -15.70 -19.54
C GLU A 202 6.13 -14.97 -19.41
N ARG A 203 6.04 -13.81 -20.02
CA ARG A 203 4.91 -12.91 -19.89
C ARG A 203 4.11 -12.86 -21.16
N GLU A 204 2.80 -13.06 -21.05
CA GLU A 204 1.90 -12.88 -22.18
C GLU A 204 1.80 -11.41 -22.57
N ASP A 205 1.70 -11.13 -23.85
CA ASP A 205 1.30 -9.83 -24.37
C ASP A 205 -0.17 -9.60 -24.04
N SER A 206 -0.42 -9.00 -22.87
CA SER A 206 -1.75 -8.87 -22.26
C SER A 206 -1.85 -7.65 -21.36
N PHE A 207 -3.09 -7.27 -21.04
CA PHE A 207 -3.41 -6.32 -19.99
C PHE A 207 -3.90 -7.06 -18.75
N LEU A 208 -3.53 -6.57 -17.57
CA LEU A 208 -3.99 -7.12 -16.29
C LEU A 208 -4.61 -6.03 -15.43
N PHE A 209 -5.79 -6.30 -14.91
CA PHE A 209 -6.44 -5.57 -13.82
C PHE A 209 -6.57 -6.46 -12.59
N VAL A 210 -6.25 -5.94 -11.41
CA VAL A 210 -6.48 -6.62 -10.14
C VAL A 210 -7.18 -5.67 -9.18
N GLY A 211 -8.37 -6.04 -8.72
CA GLY A 211 -9.13 -5.23 -7.78
C GLY A 211 -10.62 -5.59 -7.71
N ARG A 212 -11.34 -4.95 -6.81
CA ARG A 212 -12.79 -5.14 -6.71
C ARG A 212 -13.50 -4.64 -7.99
N TYR A 213 -14.48 -5.39 -8.46
CA TYR A 213 -15.31 -4.97 -9.59
C TYR A 213 -16.41 -4.02 -9.12
N ALA A 214 -16.01 -2.78 -8.85
CA ALA A 214 -16.85 -1.74 -8.27
C ALA A 214 -16.62 -0.40 -8.96
N THR A 215 -17.58 0.52 -8.83
CA THR A 215 -17.58 1.82 -9.52
C THR A 215 -16.33 2.64 -9.18
N GLU A 216 -15.91 2.65 -7.92
CA GLU A 216 -14.73 3.40 -7.47
C GLU A 216 -13.41 2.84 -8.04
N LYS A 217 -13.41 1.56 -8.48
CA LYS A 217 -12.25 0.93 -9.13
C LYS A 217 -12.23 1.11 -10.63
N GLY A 218 -13.25 1.77 -11.21
CA GLY A 218 -13.26 2.15 -12.62
C GLY A 218 -13.44 1.00 -13.59
N ILE A 219 -14.06 -0.11 -13.16
CA ILE A 219 -14.22 -1.29 -14.02
C ILE A 219 -15.06 -0.99 -15.26
N SER A 220 -16.06 -0.12 -15.17
CA SER A 220 -16.85 0.31 -16.32
C SER A 220 -16.00 1.08 -17.33
N ASP A 221 -15.13 1.99 -16.85
CA ASP A 221 -14.23 2.75 -17.71
C ASP A 221 -13.21 1.83 -18.41
N LEU A 222 -12.76 0.77 -17.70
CA LEU A 222 -11.84 -0.22 -18.25
C LEU A 222 -12.49 -1.01 -19.39
N VAL A 223 -13.72 -1.49 -19.18
CA VAL A 223 -14.47 -2.25 -20.20
C VAL A 223 -14.74 -1.38 -21.44
N GLU A 224 -15.15 -0.13 -21.24
CA GLU A 224 -15.34 0.84 -22.33
C GLU A 224 -14.02 1.12 -23.07
N ALA A 225 -12.94 1.41 -22.33
CA ALA A 225 -11.63 1.66 -22.92
C ALA A 225 -11.11 0.45 -23.71
N TYR A 226 -11.30 -0.76 -23.18
CA TYR A 226 -10.90 -1.97 -23.86
C TYR A 226 -11.70 -2.19 -25.16
N SER A 227 -13.00 -1.88 -25.16
CA SER A 227 -13.82 -1.91 -26.38
C SER A 227 -13.27 -0.96 -27.44
N ILE A 228 -12.94 0.29 -27.04
CA ILE A 228 -12.34 1.29 -27.95
C ILE A 228 -10.98 0.80 -28.47
N TYR A 229 -10.13 0.29 -27.57
CA TYR A 229 -8.82 -0.27 -27.91
C TYR A 229 -8.92 -1.36 -28.98
N ARG A 230 -9.83 -2.32 -28.81
CA ARG A 230 -10.02 -3.44 -29.75
C ARG A 230 -10.45 -3.00 -31.14
N THR A 231 -11.18 -1.91 -31.29
CA THR A 231 -11.55 -1.38 -32.61
C THR A 231 -10.39 -0.71 -33.35
N LYS A 232 -9.35 -0.29 -32.61
CA LYS A 232 -8.21 0.46 -33.17
C LYS A 232 -6.97 -0.40 -33.33
N ALA A 233 -6.78 -1.41 -32.48
CA ALA A 233 -5.62 -2.29 -32.52
C ALA A 233 -5.72 -3.29 -33.66
N GLN A 234 -4.62 -3.50 -34.40
CA GLN A 234 -4.57 -4.47 -35.49
C GLN A 234 -4.56 -5.93 -34.95
N ASP A 235 -3.84 -6.15 -33.85
CA ASP A 235 -3.76 -7.42 -33.12
C ASP A 235 -4.02 -7.13 -31.62
N PRO A 236 -5.29 -7.12 -31.20
CA PRO A 236 -5.64 -6.69 -29.85
C PRO A 236 -5.27 -7.75 -28.81
N TRP A 237 -4.52 -7.30 -27.80
CA TRP A 237 -4.16 -8.12 -26.63
C TRP A 237 -5.37 -8.47 -25.79
N PRO A 238 -5.39 -9.62 -25.11
CA PRO A 238 -6.40 -9.96 -24.12
C PRO A 238 -6.29 -9.07 -22.88
N LEU A 239 -7.41 -8.92 -22.17
CA LEU A 239 -7.50 -8.27 -20.87
C LEU A 239 -7.88 -9.31 -19.83
N TYR A 240 -7.01 -9.55 -18.85
CA TYR A 240 -7.28 -10.38 -17.70
C TYR A 240 -7.72 -9.53 -16.51
N CYS A 241 -8.79 -9.94 -15.84
CA CYS A 241 -9.32 -9.26 -14.66
C CYS A 241 -9.34 -10.24 -13.49
N ALA A 242 -8.73 -9.87 -12.35
CA ALA A 242 -8.73 -10.65 -11.13
C ALA A 242 -9.43 -9.89 -9.99
N GLY A 243 -10.54 -10.42 -9.50
CA GLY A 243 -11.29 -9.80 -8.42
C GLY A 243 -12.72 -10.32 -8.29
N LEU A 244 -13.47 -9.65 -7.44
CA LEU A 244 -14.91 -9.85 -7.27
C LEU A 244 -15.62 -8.51 -7.12
N GLY A 245 -16.89 -8.46 -7.40
CA GLY A 245 -17.69 -7.28 -7.11
C GLY A 245 -19.02 -7.22 -7.85
N PRO A 246 -19.84 -6.21 -7.53
CA PRO A 246 -21.20 -6.10 -8.09
C PRO A 246 -21.23 -5.84 -9.61
N LEU A 247 -20.11 -5.43 -10.21
CA LEU A 247 -20.02 -5.14 -11.64
C LEU A 247 -19.33 -6.25 -12.46
N SER A 248 -19.22 -7.48 -11.91
CA SER A 248 -18.61 -8.62 -12.61
C SER A 248 -19.30 -8.98 -13.94
N ASN A 249 -20.60 -8.73 -14.05
CA ASN A 249 -21.34 -8.97 -15.28
C ASN A 249 -20.84 -8.17 -16.49
N LEU A 250 -20.23 -7.00 -16.27
CA LEU A 250 -19.70 -6.17 -17.35
C LEU A 250 -18.54 -6.85 -18.11
N LEU A 251 -17.80 -7.74 -17.45
CA LEU A 251 -16.64 -8.42 -18.05
C LEU A 251 -17.06 -9.37 -19.19
N GLY A 252 -18.24 -9.95 -19.10
CA GLY A 252 -18.76 -10.86 -20.14
C GLY A 252 -19.31 -10.15 -21.39
N GLU A 253 -19.41 -8.81 -21.39
CA GLU A 253 -20.00 -8.06 -22.48
C GLU A 253 -19.05 -7.85 -23.65
N VAL A 254 -17.72 -7.96 -23.42
CA VAL A 254 -16.69 -7.67 -24.42
C VAL A 254 -15.80 -8.88 -24.63
N ALA A 255 -15.74 -9.39 -25.86
CA ALA A 255 -14.84 -10.50 -26.22
C ALA A 255 -13.37 -10.14 -25.96
N GLY A 256 -12.57 -11.09 -25.45
CA GLY A 256 -11.15 -10.89 -25.12
C GLY A 256 -10.93 -10.38 -23.69
N ILE A 257 -11.99 -10.19 -22.90
CA ILE A 257 -11.86 -10.02 -21.45
C ILE A 257 -12.01 -11.40 -20.79
N HIS A 258 -11.08 -11.72 -19.90
CA HIS A 258 -11.02 -12.96 -19.15
C HIS A 258 -11.13 -12.68 -17.66
N ASP A 259 -12.19 -13.17 -17.02
CA ASP A 259 -12.38 -13.09 -15.58
C ASP A 259 -11.67 -14.25 -14.87
N LEU A 260 -10.65 -13.95 -14.08
CA LEU A 260 -9.91 -14.92 -13.27
C LEU A 260 -10.58 -15.17 -11.90
N GLY A 261 -11.63 -14.41 -11.58
CA GLY A 261 -12.26 -14.45 -10.26
C GLY A 261 -11.33 -13.92 -9.15
N PHE A 262 -11.64 -14.24 -7.91
CA PHE A 262 -10.83 -13.82 -6.77
C PHE A 262 -9.54 -14.63 -6.67
N VAL A 263 -8.41 -13.93 -6.66
CA VAL A 263 -7.08 -14.54 -6.52
C VAL A 263 -6.58 -14.31 -5.10
N GLN A 264 -6.21 -15.40 -4.40
CA GLN A 264 -5.57 -15.31 -3.09
C GLN A 264 -4.16 -14.69 -3.20
N SER A 265 -3.72 -14.02 -2.13
CA SER A 265 -2.46 -13.25 -2.13
C SER A 265 -1.22 -14.08 -2.52
N HIS A 266 -1.16 -15.35 -2.13
CA HIS A 266 -0.04 -16.23 -2.45
C HIS A 266 0.05 -16.60 -3.96
N ALA A 267 -1.07 -16.55 -4.68
CA ALA A 267 -1.14 -16.85 -6.11
C ALA A 267 -0.99 -15.58 -6.99
N LEU A 268 -1.22 -14.40 -6.40
CA LEU A 268 -1.18 -13.13 -7.13
C LEU A 268 0.18 -12.82 -7.80
N PRO A 269 1.34 -13.13 -7.19
CA PRO A 269 2.63 -12.98 -7.86
C PRO A 269 2.73 -13.76 -9.17
N THR A 270 2.21 -14.99 -9.21
CA THR A 270 2.19 -15.80 -10.45
C THR A 270 1.28 -15.18 -11.50
N VAL A 271 0.07 -14.73 -11.10
CA VAL A 271 -0.85 -14.02 -12.01
C VAL A 271 -0.20 -12.78 -12.60
N MET A 272 0.50 -11.97 -11.80
CA MET A 272 1.20 -10.77 -12.29
C MET A 272 2.38 -11.10 -13.21
N ARG A 273 3.11 -12.17 -12.93
CA ARG A 273 4.20 -12.62 -13.81
C ARG A 273 3.70 -13.16 -15.14
N THR A 274 2.59 -13.89 -15.15
CA THR A 274 2.03 -14.50 -16.38
C THR A 274 1.28 -13.46 -17.22
N TYR A 275 0.34 -12.72 -16.61
CA TYR A 275 -0.61 -11.86 -17.34
C TYR A 275 -0.30 -10.36 -17.22
N GLY A 276 0.77 -9.97 -16.54
CA GLY A 276 1.14 -8.58 -16.34
C GLY A 276 1.97 -7.99 -17.47
N GLY A 277 1.66 -8.27 -18.72
CA GLY A 277 2.28 -7.61 -19.88
C GLY A 277 2.22 -6.08 -19.78
N VAL A 278 1.06 -5.56 -19.35
CA VAL A 278 0.85 -4.19 -18.86
C VAL A 278 -0.21 -4.23 -17.74
N PHE A 279 0.11 -3.67 -16.59
CA PHE A 279 -0.85 -3.56 -15.48
C PHE A 279 -1.66 -2.27 -15.56
N ILE A 280 -2.98 -2.37 -15.37
CA ILE A 280 -3.90 -1.23 -15.44
C ILE A 280 -4.63 -1.03 -14.11
N LEU A 281 -4.56 0.19 -13.53
CA LEU A 281 -5.33 0.59 -12.35
C LEU A 281 -6.22 1.81 -12.71
N PRO A 282 -7.45 1.60 -13.19
CA PRO A 282 -8.30 2.65 -13.73
C PRO A 282 -9.17 3.34 -12.68
N SER A 283 -8.82 3.24 -11.41
CA SER A 283 -9.64 3.68 -10.30
C SER A 283 -10.10 5.14 -10.42
N ARG A 284 -11.38 5.37 -10.15
CA ARG A 284 -11.97 6.71 -10.00
C ARG A 284 -11.67 7.32 -8.63
N VAL A 285 -11.53 6.45 -7.62
CA VAL A 285 -11.11 6.83 -6.27
C VAL A 285 -10.12 5.77 -5.77
N GLU A 286 -8.89 6.18 -5.54
CA GLU A 286 -7.82 5.30 -5.04
C GLU A 286 -6.93 6.07 -4.08
N PRO A 287 -7.18 5.99 -2.77
CA PRO A 287 -6.36 6.67 -1.80
C PRO A 287 -4.87 6.33 -1.93
N TRP A 288 -4.54 5.05 -2.10
CA TRP A 288 -3.16 4.62 -2.37
C TRP A 288 -3.09 3.68 -3.56
N GLY A 289 -3.51 2.43 -3.40
CA GLY A 289 -3.43 1.39 -4.43
C GLY A 289 -2.18 0.54 -4.24
N VAL A 290 -2.12 -0.26 -3.17
CA VAL A 290 -1.01 -1.20 -2.92
C VAL A 290 -0.79 -2.14 -4.10
N VAL A 291 -1.85 -2.53 -4.79
CA VAL A 291 -1.78 -3.38 -5.99
C VAL A 291 -0.93 -2.78 -7.12
N LEU A 292 -0.84 -1.44 -7.22
CA LEU A 292 0.07 -0.79 -8.18
C LEU A 292 1.53 -1.04 -7.80
N GLN A 293 1.83 -1.07 -6.50
CA GLN A 293 3.16 -1.40 -6.01
C GLN A 293 3.49 -2.88 -6.21
N GLU A 294 2.52 -3.77 -6.01
CA GLU A 294 2.65 -5.21 -6.28
C GLU A 294 2.98 -5.44 -7.77
N ALA A 295 2.24 -4.79 -8.66
CA ALA A 295 2.51 -4.84 -10.10
C ALA A 295 3.89 -4.23 -10.46
N ALA A 296 4.26 -3.13 -9.82
CA ALA A 296 5.57 -2.52 -10.02
C ALA A 296 6.70 -3.46 -9.56
N ALA A 297 6.56 -4.09 -8.39
CA ALA A 297 7.51 -5.08 -7.87
C ALA A 297 7.62 -6.34 -8.76
N ALA A 298 6.52 -6.69 -9.44
CA ALA A 298 6.47 -7.74 -10.45
C ALA A 298 7.00 -7.31 -11.84
N GLU A 299 7.67 -6.17 -11.94
CA GLU A 299 8.20 -5.62 -13.20
C GLU A 299 7.14 -5.40 -14.29
N CYS A 300 5.91 -5.03 -13.94
CA CYS A 300 4.92 -4.66 -14.93
C CYS A 300 5.11 -3.21 -15.38
N PRO A 301 5.05 -2.91 -16.69
CA PRO A 301 4.73 -1.56 -17.16
C PRO A 301 3.35 -1.14 -16.64
N LEU A 302 3.17 0.12 -16.27
CA LEU A 302 1.99 0.57 -15.53
C LEU A 302 1.12 1.52 -16.35
N ILE A 303 -0.19 1.34 -16.29
CA ILE A 303 -1.16 2.38 -16.63
C ILE A 303 -1.98 2.67 -15.36
N CYS A 304 -2.02 3.91 -14.90
CA CYS A 304 -2.92 4.24 -13.81
C CYS A 304 -3.62 5.59 -14.00
N SER A 305 -4.79 5.71 -13.38
CA SER A 305 -5.55 6.96 -13.40
C SER A 305 -4.86 8.05 -12.57
N SER A 306 -5.19 9.29 -12.85
CA SER A 306 -4.77 10.46 -12.08
C SER A 306 -5.29 10.45 -10.63
N ALA A 307 -6.28 9.61 -10.31
CA ALA A 307 -6.82 9.44 -8.95
C ALA A 307 -5.95 8.56 -8.05
N CYS A 308 -5.07 7.72 -8.62
CA CYS A 308 -4.27 6.78 -7.87
C CYS A 308 -3.19 7.50 -7.02
N GLY A 309 -3.24 7.33 -5.68
CA GLY A 309 -2.29 7.96 -4.76
C GLY A 309 -0.86 7.43 -4.94
N ALA A 310 -0.69 6.11 -5.06
CA ALA A 310 0.61 5.48 -5.30
C ALA A 310 1.21 5.87 -6.66
N GLY A 311 0.36 6.20 -7.65
CA GLY A 311 0.81 6.66 -8.96
C GLY A 311 1.68 7.93 -8.92
N VAL A 312 1.55 8.76 -7.87
CA VAL A 312 2.43 9.95 -7.68
C VAL A 312 3.89 9.53 -7.51
N HIS A 313 4.12 8.40 -6.85
CA HIS A 313 5.45 7.94 -6.45
C HIS A 313 5.98 6.80 -7.34
N LEU A 314 5.08 5.95 -7.83
CA LEU A 314 5.44 4.71 -8.52
C LEU A 314 5.33 4.79 -10.04
N LEU A 315 4.76 5.86 -10.60
CA LEU A 315 4.64 6.02 -12.04
C LEU A 315 5.26 7.32 -12.52
N GLN A 316 6.21 7.21 -13.42
CA GLN A 316 6.79 8.33 -14.18
C GLN A 316 6.43 8.14 -15.66
N ASP A 317 5.67 9.11 -16.20
CA ASP A 317 5.16 9.04 -17.57
C ASP A 317 6.27 8.82 -18.59
N GLY A 318 6.13 7.82 -19.44
CA GLY A 318 7.09 7.43 -20.47
C GLY A 318 8.31 6.68 -19.97
N LEU A 319 8.64 6.67 -18.66
CA LEU A 319 9.73 5.89 -18.09
C LEU A 319 9.29 4.46 -17.81
N ASN A 320 8.27 4.28 -16.99
CA ASN A 320 7.78 2.96 -16.55
C ASN A 320 6.28 2.75 -16.77
N GLY A 321 5.60 3.69 -17.43
CA GLY A 321 4.18 3.57 -17.70
C GLY A 321 3.57 4.85 -18.24
N LEU A 322 2.24 4.91 -18.21
CA LEU A 322 1.44 6.04 -18.68
C LEU A 322 0.34 6.37 -17.69
N ARG A 323 0.09 7.66 -17.50
CA ARG A 323 -1.00 8.17 -16.68
C ARG A 323 -2.12 8.68 -17.59
N PHE A 324 -3.36 8.47 -17.16
CA PHE A 324 -4.53 9.04 -17.84
C PHE A 324 -5.44 9.75 -16.84
N GLN A 325 -6.29 10.65 -17.34
CA GLN A 325 -7.26 11.35 -16.52
C GLN A 325 -8.35 10.38 -16.05
N GLN A 326 -8.63 10.36 -14.74
CA GLN A 326 -9.68 9.50 -14.17
C GLN A 326 -11.02 9.65 -14.90
N ALA A 327 -11.76 8.55 -15.05
CA ALA A 327 -13.04 8.48 -15.76
C ALA A 327 -12.97 8.89 -17.25
N ASN A 328 -11.80 8.78 -17.89
CA ASN A 328 -11.60 9.06 -19.31
C ASN A 328 -11.21 7.75 -20.05
N ALA A 329 -12.23 7.01 -20.48
CA ALA A 329 -12.05 5.73 -21.17
C ALA A 329 -11.30 5.89 -22.52
N ALA A 330 -11.49 7.01 -23.22
CA ALA A 330 -10.81 7.26 -24.48
C ALA A 330 -9.30 7.42 -24.29
N GLU A 331 -8.87 8.18 -23.27
CA GLU A 331 -7.45 8.37 -22.95
C GLU A 331 -6.81 7.07 -22.41
N LEU A 332 -7.57 6.28 -21.64
CA LEU A 332 -7.13 4.94 -21.22
C LEU A 332 -6.90 4.03 -22.43
N ALA A 333 -7.82 4.03 -23.41
CA ALA A 333 -7.67 3.26 -24.65
C ALA A 333 -6.44 3.70 -25.46
N ASP A 334 -6.14 4.99 -25.51
CA ASP A 334 -4.94 5.50 -26.18
C ASP A 334 -3.65 5.08 -25.42
N CYS A 335 -3.68 5.03 -24.07
CA CYS A 335 -2.58 4.46 -23.29
C CYS A 335 -2.37 2.96 -23.59
N MET A 336 -3.46 2.19 -23.69
CA MET A 336 -3.41 0.77 -24.05
C MET A 336 -2.80 0.57 -25.44
N LEU A 337 -3.23 1.35 -26.44
CA LEU A 337 -2.66 1.31 -27.80
C LEU A 337 -1.17 1.61 -27.82
N ARG A 338 -0.75 2.64 -27.11
CA ARG A 338 0.67 3.04 -27.04
C ARG A 338 1.53 1.94 -26.44
N LEU A 339 1.12 1.32 -25.33
CA LEU A 339 1.92 0.28 -24.67
C LEU A 339 1.88 -1.04 -25.42
N SER A 340 0.76 -1.43 -26.02
CA SER A 340 0.70 -2.65 -26.87
C SER A 340 1.52 -2.52 -28.16
N SER A 341 1.71 -1.30 -28.65
CA SER A 341 2.56 -1.01 -29.84
C SER A 341 4.04 -0.77 -29.48
N THR A 342 4.39 -0.78 -28.19
CA THR A 342 5.77 -0.63 -27.72
C THR A 342 6.52 -1.96 -27.85
N SER A 343 7.82 -1.93 -28.26
CA SER A 343 8.59 -3.17 -28.40
C SER A 343 8.73 -3.94 -27.08
N PRO A 344 8.86 -5.29 -27.13
CA PRO A 344 9.06 -6.12 -25.92
C PRO A 344 10.24 -5.65 -25.06
N GLU A 345 11.36 -5.30 -25.70
CA GLU A 345 12.56 -4.83 -25.00
C GLU A 345 12.31 -3.52 -24.23
N ARG A 346 11.56 -2.61 -24.85
CA ARG A 346 11.19 -1.35 -24.18
C ARG A 346 10.23 -1.58 -23.03
N ARG A 347 9.26 -2.50 -23.17
CA ARG A 347 8.36 -2.87 -22.07
C ARG A 347 9.12 -3.53 -20.93
N ALA A 348 10.10 -4.40 -21.21
CA ALA A 348 10.97 -4.97 -20.19
C ALA A 348 11.76 -3.89 -19.43
N GLN A 349 12.32 -2.90 -20.13
CA GLN A 349 12.98 -1.75 -19.49
C GLN A 349 12.01 -0.95 -18.59
N MET A 350 10.77 -0.73 -19.05
CA MET A 350 9.73 -0.06 -18.26
C MET A 350 9.40 -0.87 -17.00
N GLY A 351 9.30 -2.19 -17.11
CA GLY A 351 9.08 -3.09 -15.98
C GLY A 351 10.20 -3.02 -14.94
N LYS A 352 11.45 -3.09 -15.35
CA LYS A 352 12.61 -2.91 -14.46
C LYS A 352 12.62 -1.56 -13.77
N ALA A 353 12.25 -0.49 -14.47
CA ALA A 353 12.10 0.83 -13.87
C ALA A 353 10.96 0.86 -12.83
N SER A 354 9.85 0.14 -13.08
CA SER A 354 8.77 0.00 -12.10
C SER A 354 9.26 -0.67 -10.81
N ALA A 355 9.99 -1.78 -10.92
CA ALA A 355 10.53 -2.50 -9.76
C ALA A 355 11.47 -1.61 -8.92
N LEU A 356 12.34 -0.83 -9.55
CA LEU A 356 13.22 0.11 -8.84
C LEU A 356 12.43 1.17 -8.05
N LEU A 357 11.33 1.67 -8.61
CA LEU A 357 10.49 2.64 -7.90
C LEU A 357 9.72 1.97 -6.74
N ALA A 358 9.33 0.70 -6.86
CA ALA A 358 8.65 -0.05 -5.79
C ALA A 358 9.50 -0.22 -4.53
N LEU A 359 10.83 -0.30 -4.64
CA LEU A 359 11.78 -0.45 -3.52
C LEU A 359 11.81 0.74 -2.54
N GLN A 360 11.14 1.83 -2.85
CA GLN A 360 10.97 2.94 -1.90
C GLN A 360 10.06 2.55 -0.72
N TYR A 361 9.20 1.55 -0.89
CA TYR A 361 8.17 1.12 0.07
C TYR A 361 8.32 -0.38 0.34
N THR A 362 9.08 -0.75 1.35
CA THR A 362 9.33 -2.15 1.68
C THR A 362 8.95 -2.48 3.13
N PRO A 363 8.58 -3.74 3.45
CA PRO A 363 8.32 -4.17 4.81
C PRO A 363 9.49 -3.90 5.76
N GLU A 364 10.73 -3.95 5.26
CA GLU A 364 11.95 -3.68 6.02
C GLU A 364 12.01 -2.21 6.47
N ARG A 365 11.78 -1.27 5.55
CA ARG A 365 11.73 0.17 5.87
C ARG A 365 10.56 0.49 6.77
N TRP A 366 9.43 -0.18 6.57
CA TRP A 366 8.27 -0.05 7.43
C TRP A 366 8.58 -0.48 8.86
N ALA A 367 9.19 -1.67 9.04
CA ALA A 367 9.57 -2.19 10.35
C ALA A 367 10.60 -1.28 11.05
N GLN A 368 11.59 -0.79 10.31
CA GLN A 368 12.57 0.17 10.83
C GLN A 368 11.90 1.46 11.29
N THR A 369 11.00 2.04 10.47
CA THR A 369 10.32 3.30 10.79
C THR A 369 9.54 3.22 12.10
N ILE A 370 8.78 2.13 12.34
CA ILE A 370 7.99 2.02 13.57
C ILE A 370 8.88 1.79 14.80
N VAL A 371 9.92 0.97 14.69
CA VAL A 371 10.82 0.69 15.82
C VAL A 371 11.61 1.93 16.23
N GLU A 372 12.26 2.60 15.28
CA GLU A 372 13.02 3.83 15.55
C GLU A 372 12.12 4.96 16.04
N GLY A 373 10.96 5.11 15.42
CA GLY A 373 10.04 6.18 15.77
C GLY A 373 9.40 6.00 17.15
N VAL A 374 9.16 4.76 17.59
CA VAL A 374 8.70 4.47 18.97
C VAL A 374 9.85 4.69 19.96
N ALA A 375 11.05 4.21 19.67
CA ALA A 375 12.22 4.37 20.55
C ALA A 375 12.59 5.84 20.80
N GLN A 376 12.54 6.68 19.77
CA GLN A 376 12.80 8.13 19.88
C GLN A 376 11.81 8.84 20.81
N ARG A 377 10.55 8.37 20.92
CA ARG A 377 9.50 9.00 21.72
C ARG A 377 9.40 8.49 23.15
N ARG A 378 10.08 7.40 23.47
CA ARG A 378 10.21 6.89 24.85
C ARG A 378 11.35 7.54 25.62
N ARG A 379 12.36 8.10 24.94
CA ARG A 379 13.44 8.85 25.60
C ARG A 379 12.85 10.17 26.09
N PRO A 380 12.90 10.49 27.40
CA PRO A 380 12.56 11.82 27.86
C PRO A 380 13.49 12.84 27.16
N GLU A 381 12.92 13.91 26.64
CA GLU A 381 13.68 15.08 26.12
C GLU A 381 14.46 15.73 27.26
#